data_c7a0468e95773de499c8e0e83282f863
#
_entry.id   c7a0468e95773de499c8e0e83282f863
#
_cell.length_a   1.000
_cell.length_b   1.000
_cell.length_c   1.000
_cell.angle_alpha   90.00
_cell.angle_beta   90.00
_cell.angle_gamma   90.00
#
_symmetry.space_group_name_H-M   'P 1'
#
loop_
_entity.id
_entity.type
_entity.pdbx_description
1 polymer ?
#
loop_
_entity_poly.entity_id
_entity_poly.type
_entity_poly.pdbx_seq_one_letter_code
_entity_poly.pdbx_strand_id
1 'polypeptide(L)'
;LPQDAEINVGLLVDFIENDSEPETDKRRKMCQYFKRLALANELEGFSIIDNYVGKYEPKQRNEIEDEELINLIDICREDKKYGWLTAAQYVYGTRSGETFSLIPDLKNGTATSINTPKGGKKMDYKYPIALTNDLAKRWHLDEIDRPYTCNLKTYDPEMTKYLGDHWRRFFKRRAKKVGLEWLQLTDLRHQWGIRSIYAEIDPRAAAKSMGHSIQVHYSTYNSTYGKKDAM
;
A
#
# COMPACT_ATOMS: atom_id res chain seq x y z
N LEU A 1 8.83 8.26 26.10
CA LEU A 1 8.64 8.19 27.57
C LEU A 1 9.99 8.39 28.23
N PRO A 2 10.10 9.16 29.35
CA PRO A 2 11.30 9.14 30.18
C PRO A 2 11.61 7.70 30.60
N GLN A 3 12.89 7.34 30.64
CA GLN A 3 13.31 5.95 30.91
C GLN A 3 12.86 5.42 32.29
N ASP A 4 12.52 6.31 33.22
CA ASP A 4 12.14 6.00 34.60
C ASP A 4 10.68 6.36 34.93
N ALA A 5 9.84 6.66 33.94
CA ALA A 5 8.44 6.99 34.17
C ALA A 5 7.61 5.73 34.40
N GLU A 6 6.97 5.64 35.55
CA GLU A 6 5.97 4.61 35.81
C GLU A 6 4.77 4.81 34.86
N ILE A 7 4.47 3.77 34.07
CA ILE A 7 3.38 3.82 33.10
C ILE A 7 2.06 3.79 33.84
N ASN A 8 1.26 4.85 33.66
CA ASN A 8 -0.09 4.92 34.18
C ASN A 8 -1.04 5.49 33.09
N VAL A 9 -2.34 5.34 33.30
CA VAL A 9 -3.35 5.75 32.30
C VAL A 9 -3.35 7.24 32.03
N GLY A 10 -3.10 8.07 33.07
CA GLY A 10 -3.00 9.52 32.92
C GLY A 10 -1.89 9.92 31.93
N LEU A 11 -0.69 9.35 32.11
CA LEU A 11 0.45 9.58 31.20
C LEU A 11 0.13 9.18 29.77
N LEU A 12 -0.58 8.06 29.55
CA LEU A 12 -0.99 7.62 28.21
C LEU A 12 -1.98 8.59 27.56
N VAL A 13 -2.90 9.13 28.34
CA VAL A 13 -3.87 10.15 27.89
C VAL A 13 -3.16 11.44 27.54
N ASP A 14 -2.23 11.92 28.37
CA ASP A 14 -1.45 13.12 28.09
C ASP A 14 -0.68 13.00 26.76
N PHE A 15 -0.12 11.81 26.46
CA PHE A 15 0.52 11.57 25.17
C PHE A 15 -0.47 11.62 24.00
N ILE A 16 -1.69 11.08 24.16
CA ILE A 16 -2.72 11.13 23.12
C ILE A 16 -3.06 12.59 22.82
N GLU A 17 -3.26 13.41 23.85
CA GLU A 17 -3.64 14.81 23.71
C GLU A 17 -2.54 15.66 23.09
N ASN A 18 -1.31 15.48 23.54
CA ASN A 18 -0.18 16.33 23.11
C ASN A 18 0.41 15.94 21.74
N ASP A 19 0.40 14.63 21.39
CA ASP A 19 1.09 14.12 20.21
C ASP A 19 0.18 13.85 19.01
N SER A 20 -1.13 14.02 19.14
CA SER A 20 -2.06 13.76 18.04
C SER A 20 -3.27 14.67 18.04
N GLU A 21 -3.65 15.13 16.85
CA GLU A 21 -4.88 15.90 16.66
C GLU A 21 -6.13 15.02 16.74
N PRO A 22 -7.25 15.54 17.25
CA PRO A 22 -8.55 14.85 17.25
C PRO A 22 -8.93 14.35 15.85
N GLU A 23 -9.69 13.25 15.80
CA GLU A 23 -10.26 12.70 14.56
C GLU A 23 -9.24 12.32 13.48
N THR A 24 -7.97 12.12 13.85
CA THR A 24 -6.91 11.68 12.93
C THR A 24 -6.66 10.17 13.05
N ASP A 25 -6.15 9.56 11.96
CA ASP A 25 -5.70 8.16 11.99
C ASP A 25 -4.54 7.97 12.97
N LYS A 26 -3.71 9.00 13.17
CA LYS A 26 -2.63 8.99 14.17
C LYS A 26 -3.22 8.80 15.58
N ARG A 27 -4.21 9.62 15.96
CA ARG A 27 -4.89 9.52 17.28
C ARG A 27 -5.57 8.17 17.45
N ARG A 28 -6.35 7.73 16.46
CA ARG A 28 -7.01 6.41 16.49
C ARG A 28 -6.01 5.26 16.72
N LYS A 29 -4.89 5.26 16.01
CA LYS A 29 -3.84 4.25 16.17
C LYS A 29 -3.18 4.35 17.54
N MET A 30 -2.86 5.54 17.99
CA MET A 30 -2.24 5.78 19.30
C MET A 30 -3.14 5.25 20.43
N CYS A 31 -4.44 5.54 20.40
CA CYS A 31 -5.40 4.97 21.35
C CYS A 31 -5.40 3.44 21.32
N GLN A 32 -5.40 2.82 20.14
CA GLN A 32 -5.34 1.36 20.00
C GLN A 32 -4.04 0.77 20.59
N TYR A 33 -2.90 1.40 20.38
CA TYR A 33 -1.62 0.96 20.97
C TYR A 33 -1.61 1.11 22.47
N PHE A 34 -2.06 2.24 22.99
CA PHE A 34 -2.06 2.51 24.42
C PHE A 34 -3.07 1.65 25.18
N LYS A 35 -4.22 1.33 24.59
CA LYS A 35 -5.13 0.32 25.17
C LYS A 35 -4.44 -1.05 25.29
N ARG A 36 -3.72 -1.50 24.27
CA ARG A 36 -2.96 -2.76 24.34
C ARG A 36 -1.86 -2.72 25.39
N LEU A 37 -1.14 -1.59 25.48
CA LEU A 37 -0.09 -1.39 26.46
C LEU A 37 -0.67 -1.39 27.89
N ALA A 38 -1.77 -0.67 28.11
CA ALA A 38 -2.46 -0.62 29.39
C ALA A 38 -2.98 -2.00 29.82
N LEU A 39 -3.60 -2.74 28.88
CA LEU A 39 -4.06 -4.10 29.14
C LEU A 39 -2.89 -5.06 29.49
N ALA A 40 -1.77 -4.97 28.76
CA ALA A 40 -0.59 -5.81 29.01
C ALA A 40 0.11 -5.50 30.33
N ASN A 41 -0.10 -4.31 30.91
CA ASN A 41 0.45 -3.90 32.21
C ASN A 41 -0.63 -3.85 33.32
N GLU A 42 -1.79 -4.43 33.08
CA GLU A 42 -2.91 -4.53 34.04
C GLU A 42 -3.31 -3.17 34.66
N LEU A 43 -3.21 -2.08 33.88
CA LEU A 43 -3.53 -0.74 34.35
C LEU A 43 -5.06 -0.58 34.50
N GLU A 44 -5.51 -0.20 35.68
CA GLU A 44 -6.92 0.07 35.93
C GLU A 44 -7.37 1.37 35.21
N GLY A 45 -8.67 1.44 34.86
CA GLY A 45 -9.29 2.65 34.29
C GLY A 45 -8.90 2.96 32.83
N PHE A 46 -8.21 2.06 32.12
CA PHE A 46 -7.76 2.30 30.74
C PHE A 46 -8.90 2.50 29.73
N SER A 47 -10.14 2.15 30.08
CA SER A 47 -11.32 2.39 29.23
C SER A 47 -11.54 3.88 28.90
N ILE A 48 -10.99 4.80 29.69
CA ILE A 48 -11.04 6.25 29.40
C ILE A 48 -10.40 6.57 28.04
N ILE A 49 -9.43 5.78 27.57
CA ILE A 49 -8.77 5.96 26.27
C ILE A 49 -9.79 5.88 25.11
N ASP A 50 -10.91 5.19 25.28
CA ASP A 50 -11.95 5.10 24.25
C ASP A 50 -12.59 6.46 23.94
N ASN A 51 -12.63 7.36 24.91
CA ASN A 51 -13.16 8.71 24.70
C ASN A 51 -12.31 9.56 23.75
N TYR A 52 -11.06 9.18 23.54
CA TYR A 52 -10.09 9.88 22.70
C TYR A 52 -9.98 9.32 21.27
N VAL A 53 -10.61 8.19 20.97
CA VAL A 53 -10.53 7.54 19.62
C VAL A 53 -11.11 8.44 18.53
N GLY A 54 -12.20 9.18 18.84
CA GLY A 54 -12.90 10.07 17.91
C GLY A 54 -13.56 9.32 16.74
N LYS A 55 -14.11 10.09 15.81
CA LYS A 55 -14.73 9.61 14.57
C LYS A 55 -13.79 9.84 13.39
N TYR A 56 -12.72 9.05 13.31
CA TYR A 56 -11.84 9.12 12.14
C TYR A 56 -12.55 8.53 10.90
N GLU A 57 -12.73 9.36 9.90
CA GLU A 57 -13.18 8.95 8.57
C GLU A 57 -11.98 8.95 7.61
N PRO A 58 -11.69 7.81 6.94
CA PRO A 58 -10.63 7.77 5.94
C PRO A 58 -10.94 8.77 4.81
N LYS A 59 -9.99 9.65 4.50
CA LYS A 59 -10.15 10.54 3.34
C LYS A 59 -10.28 9.70 2.07
N GLN A 60 -11.28 10.03 1.26
CA GLN A 60 -11.43 9.43 -0.06
C GLN A 60 -10.16 9.77 -0.87
N ARG A 61 -9.61 8.76 -1.54
CA ARG A 61 -8.44 8.96 -2.39
C ARG A 61 -8.87 9.57 -3.71
N ASN A 62 -8.08 10.50 -4.20
CA ASN A 62 -8.29 11.07 -5.52
C ASN A 62 -8.08 9.98 -6.58
N GLU A 63 -9.01 9.87 -7.50
CA GLU A 63 -8.84 9.12 -8.72
C GLU A 63 -7.98 9.98 -9.66
N ILE A 64 -7.12 9.33 -10.44
CA ILE A 64 -6.28 9.97 -11.44
C ILE A 64 -6.65 9.34 -12.77
N GLU A 65 -6.69 10.14 -13.80
CA GLU A 65 -6.89 9.67 -15.16
C GLU A 65 -5.72 8.76 -15.58
N ASP A 66 -6.05 7.66 -16.22
CA ASP A 66 -5.06 6.66 -16.64
C ASP A 66 -4.00 7.28 -17.57
N GLU A 67 -4.36 8.25 -18.40
CA GLU A 67 -3.44 8.94 -19.30
C GLU A 67 -2.35 9.72 -18.55
N GLU A 68 -2.73 10.43 -17.47
CA GLU A 68 -1.77 11.16 -16.63
C GLU A 68 -0.79 10.20 -15.93
N LEU A 69 -1.29 9.05 -15.46
CA LEU A 69 -0.45 8.03 -14.85
C LEU A 69 0.48 7.36 -15.85
N ILE A 70 0.00 7.04 -17.05
CA ILE A 70 0.80 6.44 -18.11
C ILE A 70 1.93 7.40 -18.48
N ASN A 71 1.64 8.69 -18.65
CA ASN A 71 2.64 9.71 -18.93
C ASN A 71 3.71 9.79 -17.81
N LEU A 72 3.28 9.81 -16.55
CA LEU A 72 4.22 9.79 -15.42
C LEU A 72 5.09 8.52 -15.44
N ILE A 73 4.52 7.37 -15.75
CA ILE A 73 5.25 6.09 -15.79
C ILE A 73 6.24 6.08 -16.95
N ASP A 74 5.86 6.60 -18.12
CA ASP A 74 6.78 6.74 -19.26
C ASP A 74 8.00 7.60 -18.87
N ILE A 75 7.81 8.72 -18.16
CA ILE A 75 8.89 9.54 -17.61
C ILE A 75 9.71 8.76 -16.57
N CYS A 76 9.09 7.93 -15.75
CA CYS A 76 9.80 7.08 -14.81
C CYS A 76 10.65 6.02 -15.54
N ARG A 77 10.20 5.50 -16.68
CA ARG A 77 10.89 4.47 -17.49
C ARG A 77 12.20 4.93 -18.10
N GLU A 78 12.50 6.24 -18.11
CA GLU A 78 13.84 6.74 -18.40
C GLU A 78 14.91 6.17 -17.46
N ASP A 79 14.53 5.83 -16.22
CA ASP A 79 15.35 5.07 -15.28
C ASP A 79 15.01 3.59 -15.37
N LYS A 80 15.98 2.77 -15.76
CA LYS A 80 15.78 1.34 -16.00
C LYS A 80 15.31 0.60 -14.76
N LYS A 81 15.83 0.94 -13.58
CA LYS A 81 15.59 0.19 -12.31
C LYS A 81 14.27 0.58 -11.64
N TYR A 82 14.18 1.83 -11.18
CA TYR A 82 13.00 2.30 -10.46
C TYR A 82 11.81 2.56 -11.38
N GLY A 83 12.08 2.86 -12.65
CA GLY A 83 11.05 2.95 -13.68
C GLY A 83 10.39 1.60 -13.95
N TRP A 84 11.16 0.51 -14.02
CA TRP A 84 10.62 -0.84 -14.13
C TRP A 84 9.68 -1.17 -12.95
N LEU A 85 10.14 -0.91 -11.70
CA LEU A 85 9.32 -1.15 -10.50
C LEU A 85 8.02 -0.33 -10.52
N THR A 86 8.08 0.93 -10.99
CA THR A 86 6.92 1.81 -11.07
C THR A 86 5.88 1.27 -12.06
N ALA A 87 6.33 0.91 -13.27
CA ALA A 87 5.49 0.33 -14.29
C ALA A 87 4.89 -1.03 -13.85
N ALA A 88 5.70 -1.89 -13.25
CA ALA A 88 5.25 -3.18 -12.73
C ALA A 88 4.21 -3.03 -11.62
N GLN A 89 4.38 -2.09 -10.69
CA GLN A 89 3.40 -1.86 -9.64
C GLN A 89 2.06 -1.35 -10.20
N TYR A 90 2.09 -0.49 -11.21
CA TYR A 90 0.88 0.00 -11.89
C TYR A 90 0.14 -1.13 -12.61
N VAL A 91 0.87 -2.00 -13.32
CA VAL A 91 0.27 -3.10 -14.10
C VAL A 91 -0.27 -4.22 -13.21
N TYR A 92 0.43 -4.56 -12.13
CA TYR A 92 0.12 -5.75 -11.33
C TYR A 92 -0.47 -5.45 -9.94
N GLY A 93 -0.55 -4.19 -9.53
CA GLY A 93 -1.15 -3.80 -8.25
C GLY A 93 -0.47 -4.34 -7.00
N THR A 94 0.80 -4.71 -7.07
CA THR A 94 1.57 -5.28 -5.95
C THR A 94 1.89 -4.24 -4.87
N ARG A 95 2.17 -4.69 -3.64
CA ARG A 95 2.80 -3.81 -2.64
C ARG A 95 4.23 -3.51 -3.06
N SER A 96 4.75 -2.34 -2.67
CA SER A 96 6.11 -1.94 -3.06
C SER A 96 7.18 -2.99 -2.72
N GLY A 97 7.12 -3.63 -1.53
CA GLY A 97 8.03 -4.70 -1.17
C GLY A 97 7.89 -5.95 -2.04
N GLU A 98 6.66 -6.27 -2.45
CA GLU A 98 6.35 -7.43 -3.28
C GLU A 98 6.82 -7.27 -4.74
N THR A 99 6.87 -6.03 -5.23
CA THR A 99 7.32 -5.72 -6.61
C THR A 99 8.76 -6.15 -6.86
N PHE A 100 9.61 -6.17 -5.83
CA PHE A 100 10.99 -6.67 -5.94
C PHE A 100 11.09 -8.16 -6.24
N SER A 101 10.05 -8.93 -5.95
CA SER A 101 9.98 -10.37 -6.21
C SER A 101 9.13 -10.72 -7.44
N LEU A 102 8.59 -9.70 -8.13
CA LEU A 102 7.66 -9.92 -9.23
C LEU A 102 8.36 -10.54 -10.44
N ILE A 103 7.81 -11.62 -10.97
CA ILE A 103 8.24 -12.29 -12.21
C ILE A 103 7.04 -12.26 -13.16
N PRO A 104 7.03 -11.37 -14.15
CA PRO A 104 5.96 -11.28 -15.15
C PRO A 104 5.84 -12.53 -16.01
N ASP A 105 4.62 -12.90 -16.35
CA ASP A 105 4.26 -13.89 -17.37
C ASP A 105 3.33 -13.18 -18.38
N LEU A 106 3.94 -12.52 -19.36
CA LEU A 106 3.21 -11.73 -20.35
C LEU A 106 2.33 -12.59 -21.26
N LYS A 107 2.65 -13.89 -21.40
CA LYS A 107 1.86 -14.83 -22.18
C LYS A 107 0.49 -15.07 -21.55
N ASN A 108 0.46 -15.21 -20.23
CA ASN A 108 -0.76 -15.51 -19.48
C ASN A 108 -1.40 -14.25 -18.83
N GLY A 109 -0.80 -13.07 -19.00
CA GLY A 109 -1.30 -11.84 -18.39
C GLY A 109 -1.24 -11.86 -16.85
N THR A 110 -0.28 -12.58 -16.28
CA THR A 110 -0.11 -12.75 -14.84
C THR A 110 1.33 -12.50 -14.41
N ALA A 111 1.61 -12.61 -13.14
CA ALA A 111 2.97 -12.67 -12.61
C ALA A 111 3.03 -13.58 -11.38
N THR A 112 4.22 -13.98 -10.98
CA THR A 112 4.49 -14.60 -9.68
C THR A 112 5.14 -13.55 -8.78
N SER A 113 4.69 -13.44 -7.52
CA SER A 113 5.28 -12.53 -6.52
C SER A 113 5.18 -13.12 -5.12
N ILE A 114 6.05 -12.72 -4.22
CA ILE A 114 5.93 -13.04 -2.80
C ILE A 114 4.74 -12.27 -2.23
N ASN A 115 3.88 -12.97 -1.49
CA ASN A 115 2.87 -12.34 -0.66
C ASN A 115 3.46 -12.06 0.73
N THR A 116 3.53 -10.79 1.12
CA THR A 116 4.02 -10.37 2.44
C THR A 116 2.84 -10.03 3.35
N PRO A 117 2.22 -11.02 4.01
CA PRO A 117 1.06 -10.77 4.86
C PRO A 117 1.46 -10.00 6.12
N LYS A 118 0.57 -9.14 6.62
CA LYS A 118 0.75 -8.47 7.91
C LYS A 118 0.55 -9.46 9.06
N GLY A 119 1.21 -9.21 10.19
CA GLY A 119 0.96 -9.94 11.45
C GLY A 119 1.68 -11.28 11.59
N GLY A 120 2.86 -11.45 11.01
CA GLY A 120 3.73 -12.63 11.22
C GLY A 120 3.21 -13.93 10.57
N LYS A 121 2.22 -13.85 9.70
CA LYS A 121 1.76 -15.01 8.92
C LYS A 121 2.87 -15.47 7.96
N LYS A 122 2.92 -16.78 7.70
CA LYS A 122 3.89 -17.36 6.76
C LYS A 122 3.80 -16.68 5.39
N MET A 123 4.94 -16.28 4.85
CA MET A 123 5.04 -15.79 3.48
C MET A 123 4.78 -16.93 2.48
N ASP A 124 4.12 -16.59 1.40
CA ASP A 124 3.79 -17.51 0.32
C ASP A 124 3.84 -16.79 -1.03
N TYR A 125 3.70 -17.50 -2.13
CA TYR A 125 3.55 -16.89 -3.44
C TYR A 125 2.10 -16.46 -3.70
N LYS A 126 1.96 -15.38 -4.46
CA LYS A 126 0.71 -14.94 -5.05
C LYS A 126 0.90 -14.75 -6.55
N TYR A 127 -0.22 -14.68 -7.26
CA TYR A 127 -0.25 -14.57 -8.72
C TYR A 127 -1.03 -13.32 -9.11
N PRO A 128 -0.37 -12.14 -9.13
CA PRO A 128 -0.99 -10.90 -9.56
C PRO A 128 -1.43 -10.95 -11.02
N ILE A 129 -2.59 -10.35 -11.31
CA ILE A 129 -3.15 -10.23 -12.66
C ILE A 129 -2.65 -8.91 -13.26
N ALA A 130 -2.20 -8.95 -14.51
CA ALA A 130 -1.88 -7.75 -15.28
C ALA A 130 -3.18 -7.07 -15.72
N LEU A 131 -3.44 -5.88 -15.22
CA LEU A 131 -4.37 -4.99 -15.90
C LEU A 131 -3.62 -4.26 -17.01
N THR A 132 -4.19 -4.26 -18.23
CA THR A 132 -3.53 -3.72 -19.42
C THR A 132 -2.21 -4.43 -19.76
N ASN A 133 -2.31 -5.72 -20.13
CA ASN A 133 -1.15 -6.53 -20.53
C ASN A 133 -0.37 -5.91 -21.70
N ASP A 134 -1.01 -5.09 -22.54
CA ASP A 134 -0.35 -4.37 -23.61
C ASP A 134 0.62 -3.29 -23.10
N LEU A 135 0.33 -2.65 -21.96
CA LEU A 135 1.29 -1.77 -21.30
C LEU A 135 2.46 -2.56 -20.70
N ALA A 136 2.22 -3.78 -20.19
CA ALA A 136 3.29 -4.65 -19.73
C ALA A 136 4.28 -4.99 -20.86
N LYS A 137 3.75 -5.26 -22.07
CA LYS A 137 4.55 -5.49 -23.28
C LYS A 137 5.24 -4.21 -23.74
N ARG A 138 4.51 -3.09 -23.83
CA ARG A 138 5.06 -1.77 -24.22
C ARG A 138 6.25 -1.37 -23.35
N TRP A 139 6.16 -1.65 -22.04
CA TRP A 139 7.20 -1.29 -21.07
C TRP A 139 8.24 -2.40 -20.88
N HIS A 140 8.22 -3.47 -21.67
CA HIS A 140 9.15 -4.61 -21.59
C HIS A 140 9.31 -5.14 -20.17
N LEU A 141 8.18 -5.45 -19.50
CA LEU A 141 8.22 -5.89 -18.10
C LEU A 141 8.72 -7.34 -17.93
N ASP A 142 8.87 -8.11 -19.00
CA ASP A 142 9.57 -9.39 -19.05
C ASP A 142 11.11 -9.24 -18.96
N GLU A 143 11.64 -8.06 -19.33
CA GLU A 143 13.04 -7.70 -19.10
C GLU A 143 13.22 -7.19 -17.67
N ILE A 144 13.95 -7.95 -16.86
CA ILE A 144 14.12 -7.61 -15.43
C ILE A 144 15.34 -6.71 -15.25
N ASP A 145 15.09 -5.42 -15.15
CA ASP A 145 16.12 -4.41 -14.85
C ASP A 145 15.78 -3.65 -13.55
N ARG A 146 15.65 -4.37 -12.47
CA ARG A 146 15.34 -3.84 -11.14
C ARG A 146 16.56 -3.83 -10.22
N PRO A 147 16.63 -2.94 -9.21
CA PRO A 147 17.81 -2.80 -8.34
C PRO A 147 18.08 -4.05 -7.49
N TYR A 148 17.07 -4.86 -7.24
CA TYR A 148 17.15 -6.04 -6.39
C TYR A 148 16.09 -7.06 -6.78
N THR A 149 16.46 -8.33 -6.79
CA THR A 149 15.53 -9.45 -7.04
C THR A 149 15.56 -10.39 -5.84
N CYS A 150 14.41 -10.69 -5.27
CA CYS A 150 14.29 -11.63 -4.16
C CYS A 150 13.28 -12.75 -4.47
N ASN A 151 13.44 -13.85 -3.75
CA ASN A 151 12.47 -14.94 -3.67
C ASN A 151 12.24 -15.29 -2.19
N LEU A 152 11.44 -16.30 -1.88
CA LEU A 152 11.15 -16.68 -0.49
C LEU A 152 12.40 -17.01 0.34
N LYS A 153 13.46 -17.51 -0.28
CA LYS A 153 14.72 -17.89 0.41
C LYS A 153 15.64 -16.68 0.63
N THR A 154 15.60 -15.72 -0.29
CA THR A 154 16.48 -14.54 -0.29
C THR A 154 15.76 -13.26 0.13
N TYR A 155 14.50 -13.37 0.61
CA TYR A 155 13.74 -12.21 1.06
C TYR A 155 14.38 -11.60 2.31
N ASP A 156 14.84 -10.38 2.15
CA ASP A 156 15.38 -9.55 3.23
C ASP A 156 14.45 -8.33 3.45
N PRO A 157 13.73 -8.26 4.58
CA PRO A 157 12.83 -7.15 4.89
C PRO A 157 13.55 -5.80 4.97
N GLU A 158 14.75 -5.76 5.54
CA GLU A 158 15.49 -4.51 5.72
C GLU A 158 16.02 -3.98 4.39
N MET A 159 16.57 -4.85 3.54
CA MET A 159 16.99 -4.49 2.19
C MET A 159 15.79 -4.02 1.36
N THR A 160 14.65 -4.72 1.43
CA THR A 160 13.43 -4.36 0.72
C THR A 160 12.88 -3.01 1.18
N LYS A 161 12.96 -2.72 2.48
CA LYS A 161 12.58 -1.43 3.05
C LYS A 161 13.52 -0.31 2.58
N TYR A 162 14.82 -0.52 2.67
CA TYR A 162 15.85 0.43 2.24
C TYR A 162 15.67 0.82 0.76
N LEU A 163 15.59 -0.16 -0.13
CA LEU A 163 15.37 0.08 -1.56
C LEU A 163 13.99 0.67 -1.86
N GLY A 164 12.98 0.29 -1.09
CA GLY A 164 11.64 0.87 -1.17
C GLY A 164 11.62 2.37 -0.83
N ASP A 165 12.45 2.81 0.14
CA ASP A 165 12.60 4.23 0.48
C ASP A 165 13.31 5.01 -0.63
N HIS A 166 14.31 4.41 -1.29
CA HIS A 166 14.96 5.00 -2.46
C HIS A 166 13.99 5.12 -3.63
N TRP A 167 13.23 4.07 -3.93
CA TRP A 167 12.21 4.08 -4.97
C TRP A 167 11.12 5.13 -4.71
N ARG A 168 10.62 5.24 -3.47
CA ARG A 168 9.64 6.27 -3.07
C ARG A 168 10.16 7.68 -3.32
N ARG A 169 11.42 7.97 -2.96
CA ARG A 169 12.06 9.27 -3.23
C ARG A 169 12.23 9.53 -4.72
N PHE A 170 12.61 8.52 -5.49
CA PHE A 170 12.67 8.60 -6.96
C PHE A 170 11.30 8.96 -7.54
N PHE A 171 10.26 8.19 -7.20
CA PHE A 171 8.90 8.41 -7.70
C PHE A 171 8.38 9.82 -7.37
N LYS A 172 8.54 10.28 -6.13
CA LYS A 172 8.13 11.64 -5.74
C LYS A 172 8.80 12.73 -6.56
N ARG A 173 10.09 12.58 -6.87
CA ARG A 173 10.79 13.57 -7.73
C ARG A 173 10.24 13.58 -9.14
N ARG A 174 9.87 12.43 -9.70
CA ARG A 174 9.27 12.35 -11.05
C ARG A 174 7.85 12.91 -11.05
N ALA A 175 7.03 12.52 -10.09
CA ALA A 175 5.66 13.02 -9.93
C ALA A 175 5.62 14.56 -9.79
N LYS A 176 6.54 15.15 -9.03
CA LYS A 176 6.65 16.61 -8.91
C LYS A 176 6.92 17.30 -10.25
N LYS A 177 7.68 16.69 -11.16
CA LYS A 177 7.98 17.29 -12.49
C LYS A 177 6.74 17.44 -13.38
N VAL A 178 5.70 16.67 -13.11
CA VAL A 178 4.44 16.70 -13.88
C VAL A 178 3.25 17.24 -13.08
N GLY A 179 3.51 17.91 -11.95
CA GLY A 179 2.45 18.52 -11.14
C GLY A 179 1.65 17.53 -10.26
N LEU A 180 2.14 16.31 -10.07
CA LEU A 180 1.50 15.25 -9.30
C LEU A 180 2.24 14.97 -7.97
N GLU A 181 2.78 16.01 -7.32
CA GLU A 181 3.56 15.88 -6.09
C GLU A 181 2.79 15.31 -4.89
N TRP A 182 1.46 15.36 -4.92
CA TRP A 182 0.58 14.77 -3.92
C TRP A 182 0.52 13.24 -4.02
N LEU A 183 0.81 12.68 -5.21
CA LEU A 183 0.74 11.26 -5.49
C LEU A 183 1.79 10.47 -4.70
N GLN A 184 1.36 9.39 -4.11
CA GLN A 184 2.23 8.44 -3.42
C GLN A 184 2.43 7.18 -4.27
N LEU A 185 3.56 6.51 -4.08
CA LEU A 185 3.83 5.24 -4.77
C LEU A 185 2.74 4.18 -4.51
N THR A 186 2.14 4.19 -3.31
CA THR A 186 1.02 3.30 -2.97
C THR A 186 -0.25 3.57 -3.76
N ASP A 187 -0.40 4.76 -4.33
CA ASP A 187 -1.59 5.12 -5.09
C ASP A 187 -1.64 4.38 -6.43
N LEU A 188 -0.49 4.01 -7.01
CA LEU A 188 -0.44 3.14 -8.19
C LEU A 188 -1.17 1.80 -7.94
N ARG A 189 -0.99 1.23 -6.77
CA ARG A 189 -1.71 0.01 -6.38
C ARG A 189 -3.21 0.28 -6.13
N HIS A 190 -3.57 1.45 -5.59
CA HIS A 190 -4.98 1.81 -5.43
C HIS A 190 -5.65 2.03 -6.78
N GLN A 191 -4.98 2.68 -7.72
CA GLN A 191 -5.48 2.82 -9.09
C GLN A 191 -5.66 1.47 -9.79
N TRP A 192 -4.79 0.49 -9.53
CA TRP A 192 -5.02 -0.87 -10.00
C TRP A 192 -6.34 -1.44 -9.45
N GLY A 193 -6.62 -1.25 -8.16
CA GLY A 193 -7.88 -1.68 -7.55
C GLY A 193 -9.11 -1.01 -8.18
N ILE A 194 -9.05 0.29 -8.43
CA ILE A 194 -10.10 1.06 -9.12
C ILE A 194 -10.28 0.54 -10.54
N ARG A 195 -9.21 0.43 -11.32
CA ARG A 195 -9.24 -0.06 -12.70
C ARG A 195 -9.76 -1.50 -12.81
N SER A 196 -9.50 -2.35 -11.81
CA SER A 196 -10.00 -3.72 -11.80
C SER A 196 -11.53 -3.79 -11.76
N ILE A 197 -12.18 -2.79 -11.15
CA ILE A 197 -13.65 -2.68 -11.12
C ILE A 197 -14.19 -2.27 -12.49
N TYR A 198 -13.61 -1.26 -13.13
CA TYR A 198 -14.01 -0.83 -14.47
C TYR A 198 -13.70 -1.89 -15.54
N ALA A 199 -12.64 -2.68 -15.36
CA ALA A 199 -12.30 -3.82 -16.21
C ALA A 199 -13.12 -5.08 -15.91
N GLU A 200 -14.12 -5.00 -15.01
CA GLU A 200 -15.02 -6.12 -14.65
C GLU A 200 -14.30 -7.38 -14.11
N ILE A 201 -13.14 -7.20 -13.51
CA ILE A 201 -12.47 -8.31 -12.85
C ILE A 201 -13.29 -8.78 -11.64
N ASP A 202 -13.53 -10.08 -11.53
CA ASP A 202 -14.22 -10.66 -10.38
C ASP A 202 -13.59 -10.14 -9.06
N PRO A 203 -14.38 -9.57 -8.13
CA PRO A 203 -13.84 -8.96 -6.91
C PRO A 203 -13.02 -9.91 -6.03
N ARG A 204 -13.29 -11.23 -6.07
CA ARG A 204 -12.50 -12.24 -5.34
C ARG A 204 -11.14 -12.43 -6.01
N ALA A 205 -11.12 -12.44 -7.35
CA ALA A 205 -9.88 -12.53 -8.12
C ALA A 205 -9.03 -11.27 -7.92
N ALA A 206 -9.63 -10.08 -7.95
CA ALA A 206 -8.96 -8.82 -7.68
C ALA A 206 -8.37 -8.76 -6.25
N ALA A 207 -9.16 -9.12 -5.24
CA ALA A 207 -8.72 -9.17 -3.85
C ALA A 207 -7.54 -10.16 -3.68
N LYS A 208 -7.63 -11.34 -4.27
CA LYS A 208 -6.56 -12.35 -4.25
C LYS A 208 -5.29 -11.86 -4.95
N SER A 209 -5.42 -11.24 -6.12
CA SER A 209 -4.32 -10.61 -6.86
C SER A 209 -3.61 -9.55 -6.03
N MET A 210 -4.36 -8.71 -5.37
CA MET A 210 -3.82 -7.68 -4.46
C MET A 210 -3.30 -8.27 -3.12
N GLY A 211 -3.67 -9.49 -2.73
CA GLY A 211 -3.27 -10.12 -1.46
C GLY A 211 -3.93 -9.48 -0.23
N HIS A 212 -5.24 -9.29 -0.30
CA HIS A 212 -6.09 -8.91 0.84
C HIS A 212 -7.43 -9.68 0.80
N SER A 213 -8.21 -9.62 1.88
CA SER A 213 -9.52 -10.26 1.89
C SER A 213 -10.52 -9.50 1.01
N ILE A 214 -11.58 -10.21 0.58
CA ILE A 214 -12.66 -9.59 -0.20
C ILE A 214 -13.36 -8.47 0.59
N GLN A 215 -13.50 -8.62 1.91
CA GLN A 215 -14.07 -7.57 2.77
C GLN A 215 -13.23 -6.29 2.73
N VAL A 216 -11.90 -6.43 2.79
CA VAL A 216 -10.97 -5.30 2.65
C VAL A 216 -11.09 -4.68 1.26
N HIS A 217 -11.26 -5.49 0.22
CA HIS A 217 -11.43 -4.99 -1.15
C HIS A 217 -12.69 -4.14 -1.26
N TYR A 218 -13.84 -4.67 -0.86
CA TYR A 218 -15.10 -3.92 -0.88
C TYR A 218 -15.04 -2.66 -0.02
N SER A 219 -14.58 -2.74 1.24
CA SER A 219 -14.50 -1.56 2.12
C SER A 219 -13.57 -0.47 1.59
N THR A 220 -12.52 -0.85 0.85
CA THR A 220 -11.55 0.11 0.29
C THR A 220 -12.07 0.81 -0.96
N TYR A 221 -12.84 0.09 -1.79
CA TYR A 221 -13.28 0.56 -3.12
C TYR A 221 -14.79 0.71 -3.25
N ASN A 222 -15.52 0.74 -2.12
CA ASN A 222 -16.99 0.83 -2.10
C ASN A 222 -17.54 2.03 -2.91
N SER A 223 -16.88 3.19 -2.80
CA SER A 223 -17.27 4.39 -3.57
C SER A 223 -17.12 4.21 -5.08
N THR A 224 -16.11 3.45 -5.54
CA THR A 224 -15.90 3.17 -6.97
C THR A 224 -16.96 2.21 -7.50
N TYR A 225 -17.36 1.20 -6.72
CA TYR A 225 -18.48 0.31 -7.10
C TYR A 225 -19.77 1.11 -7.25
N GLY A 226 -20.11 1.98 -6.29
CA GLY A 226 -21.30 2.82 -6.38
C GLY A 226 -21.29 3.78 -7.55
N LYS A 227 -20.14 4.32 -7.96
CA LYS A 227 -20.03 5.14 -9.19
C LYS A 227 -20.26 4.31 -10.44
N LYS A 228 -19.67 3.11 -10.52
CA LYS A 228 -19.84 2.23 -11.69
C LYS A 228 -21.31 1.81 -11.86
N ASP A 229 -21.98 1.46 -10.78
CA ASP A 229 -23.38 1.02 -10.81
C ASP A 229 -24.34 2.17 -11.23
N ALA A 230 -23.91 3.42 -11.16
CA ALA A 230 -24.66 4.61 -11.56
C ALA A 230 -24.41 5.06 -13.02
N MET A 231 -23.46 4.42 -13.72
CA MET A 231 -23.14 4.67 -15.13
C MET A 231 -23.88 3.72 -16.05
#